data_49ce2f41c4e1b3aa1cdab8fcb6ceb09b
#
_entry.id   49ce2f41c4e1b3aa1cdab8fcb6ceb09b
#
_cell.length_a   1.000
_cell.length_b   1.000
_cell.length_c   1.000
_cell.angle_alpha   90.00
_cell.angle_beta   90.00
_cell.angle_gamma   90.00
#
_symmetry.space_group_name_H-M   'P 1'
#
loop_
_entity.id
_entity.type
_entity.pdbx_description
1 polymer ?
#
loop_
_entity_poly.entity_id
_entity_poly.type
_entity_poly.pdbx_seq_one_letter_code
_entity_poly.pdbx_strand_id
1 'polypeptide(L)'
;MIESLLLAAARICTFAGRQPLTNASGLFFERDERLFLVTSRHVMIDEPSKHFPDRLEVEFHTDARNMASSTGFSIPLYRNGKSLWRQGLDTAGEIDVAVIEIERPALPKTGVFRAFTPHHLLGRLDQVEVGSSLLIVGFPLGFHDTLHHMPVVRHAVIASSFGMRFQGEGYFLTDGRTHRGTSGAAVVMRAPAGSTELGDLPWMLLGIHSARLDVGTRDLKLDEALGLNCAWYADILLTLTED
;
A
#
# COMPACT_ATOMS: atom_id res chain seq x y z
N MET A 1 11.53 -21.24 -3.79
CA MET A 1 10.62 -20.76 -2.73
C MET A 1 10.41 -19.27 -2.97
N ILE A 2 9.18 -18.78 -3.00
CA ILE A 2 8.87 -17.38 -3.23
C ILE A 2 8.78 -16.68 -1.89
N GLU A 3 9.37 -15.49 -1.79
CA GLU A 3 9.25 -14.65 -0.60
C GLU A 3 7.79 -14.23 -0.39
N SER A 4 7.22 -14.58 0.76
CA SER A 4 5.82 -14.29 1.12
C SER A 4 5.49 -12.80 1.05
N LEU A 5 6.46 -11.95 1.34
CA LEU A 5 6.32 -10.49 1.26
C LEU A 5 5.89 -10.02 -0.13
N LEU A 6 6.41 -10.63 -1.20
CA LEU A 6 6.05 -10.26 -2.57
C LEU A 6 4.60 -10.59 -2.91
N LEU A 7 4.05 -11.63 -2.27
CA LEU A 7 2.65 -12.04 -2.43
C LEU A 7 1.67 -11.20 -1.61
N ALA A 8 2.16 -10.33 -0.72
CA ALA A 8 1.33 -9.42 0.06
C ALA A 8 1.07 -8.09 -0.68
N ALA A 9 1.80 -7.81 -1.76
CA ALA A 9 1.62 -6.61 -2.58
C ALA A 9 0.68 -6.87 -3.74
N ALA A 10 -0.10 -5.85 -4.11
CA ALA A 10 -1.02 -5.86 -5.25
C ALA A 10 -0.63 -4.78 -6.25
N ARG A 11 -0.55 -5.14 -7.55
CA ARG A 11 -0.50 -4.17 -8.63
C ARG A 11 -1.91 -3.68 -8.91
N ILE A 12 -2.10 -2.38 -8.85
CA ILE A 12 -3.38 -1.74 -9.09
C ILE A 12 -3.32 -0.98 -10.41
N CYS A 13 -4.29 -1.26 -11.29
CA CYS A 13 -4.58 -0.44 -12.47
C CYS A 13 -5.95 0.21 -12.25
N THR A 14 -6.03 1.54 -12.43
CA THR A 14 -7.29 2.28 -12.28
C THR A 14 -7.93 2.54 -13.64
N PHE A 15 -9.25 2.50 -13.70
CA PHE A 15 -10.01 2.67 -14.93
C PHE A 15 -11.19 3.62 -14.76
N ALA A 16 -11.53 4.34 -15.84
CA ALA A 16 -12.82 5.01 -16.05
C ALA A 16 -13.47 4.41 -17.29
N GLY A 17 -14.54 3.64 -17.11
CA GLY A 17 -15.12 2.81 -18.16
C GLY A 17 -14.09 1.86 -18.77
N ARG A 18 -13.77 2.03 -20.05
CA ARG A 18 -12.76 1.22 -20.75
C ARG A 18 -11.37 1.85 -20.77
N GLN A 19 -11.23 3.07 -20.29
CA GLN A 19 -9.98 3.81 -20.36
C GLN A 19 -9.11 3.51 -19.14
N PRO A 20 -7.87 3.00 -19.31
CA PRO A 20 -6.91 2.93 -18.23
C PRO A 20 -6.44 4.34 -17.86
N LEU A 21 -6.33 4.62 -16.56
CA LEU A 21 -5.92 5.93 -16.04
C LEU A 21 -4.48 5.89 -15.51
N THR A 22 -4.26 5.15 -14.42
CA THR A 22 -2.94 5.09 -13.75
C THR A 22 -2.63 3.69 -13.24
N ASN A 23 -1.36 3.51 -12.85
CA ASN A 23 -0.91 2.36 -12.08
C ASN A 23 -0.56 2.82 -10.67
N ALA A 24 -0.82 1.97 -9.69
CA ALA A 24 -0.49 2.16 -8.30
C ALA A 24 -0.09 0.83 -7.65
N SER A 25 0.30 0.91 -6.41
CA SER A 25 0.55 -0.24 -5.54
C SER A 25 -0.55 -0.38 -4.51
N GLY A 26 -0.68 -1.56 -3.96
CA GLY A 26 -1.53 -1.84 -2.81
C GLY A 26 -0.96 -2.99 -2.02
N LEU A 27 -1.62 -3.30 -0.93
CA LEU A 27 -1.33 -4.48 -0.12
C LEU A 27 -2.64 -5.13 0.31
N PHE A 28 -2.57 -6.42 0.65
CA PHE A 28 -3.70 -7.12 1.23
C PHE A 28 -3.62 -7.07 2.75
N PHE A 29 -4.78 -6.78 3.37
CA PHE A 29 -4.95 -6.78 4.81
C PHE A 29 -6.15 -7.64 5.19
N GLU A 30 -5.99 -8.50 6.18
CA GLU A 30 -7.04 -9.39 6.66
C GLU A 30 -7.34 -9.12 8.12
N ARG A 31 -8.63 -8.98 8.43
CA ARG A 31 -9.14 -8.85 9.79
C ARG A 31 -10.52 -9.51 9.89
N ASP A 32 -10.72 -10.30 10.93
CA ASP A 32 -11.99 -10.97 11.26
C ASP A 32 -12.58 -11.73 10.04
N GLU A 33 -11.70 -12.51 9.36
CA GLU A 33 -12.00 -13.29 8.13
C GLU A 33 -12.36 -12.44 6.90
N ARG A 34 -12.32 -11.11 7.01
CA ARG A 34 -12.55 -10.16 5.91
C ARG A 34 -11.23 -9.79 5.26
N LEU A 35 -11.22 -9.73 3.94
CA LEU A 35 -10.06 -9.35 3.16
C LEU A 35 -10.25 -7.94 2.58
N PHE A 36 -9.24 -7.11 2.72
CA PHE A 36 -9.21 -5.74 2.24
C PHE A 36 -8.03 -5.53 1.28
N LEU A 37 -8.28 -4.79 0.20
CA LEU A 37 -7.22 -4.15 -0.55
C LEU A 37 -6.99 -2.76 0.05
N VAL A 38 -5.75 -2.48 0.41
CA VAL A 38 -5.31 -1.20 0.96
C VAL A 38 -4.47 -0.48 -0.09
N THR A 39 -4.69 0.82 -0.25
CA THR A 39 -3.87 1.68 -1.13
C THR A 39 -3.94 3.13 -0.64
N SER A 40 -3.30 4.06 -1.35
CA SER A 40 -3.48 5.48 -1.06
C SER A 40 -4.86 5.98 -1.49
N ARG A 41 -5.44 6.92 -0.73
CA ARG A 41 -6.74 7.54 -1.05
C ARG A 41 -6.74 8.18 -2.43
N HIS A 42 -5.66 8.91 -2.78
CA HIS A 42 -5.57 9.57 -4.09
C HIS A 42 -5.56 8.59 -5.29
N VAL A 43 -5.37 7.29 -5.07
CA VAL A 43 -5.57 6.23 -6.09
C VAL A 43 -7.05 5.97 -6.34
N MET A 44 -7.90 6.15 -5.30
CA MET A 44 -9.36 5.98 -5.39
C MET A 44 -10.05 7.22 -5.96
N ILE A 45 -9.56 8.40 -5.58
CA ILE A 45 -10.05 9.69 -6.05
C ILE A 45 -8.99 10.77 -5.81
N ASP A 46 -8.75 11.61 -6.81
CA ASP A 46 -7.88 12.78 -6.70
C ASP A 46 -8.43 13.94 -7.52
N GLU A 47 -9.12 14.85 -6.84
CA GLU A 47 -9.77 16.01 -7.46
C GLU A 47 -8.79 16.98 -8.12
N PRO A 48 -7.62 17.30 -7.49
CA PRO A 48 -6.63 18.21 -8.09
C PRO A 48 -6.11 17.70 -9.45
N SER A 49 -5.88 16.41 -9.59
CA SER A 49 -5.41 15.81 -10.86
C SER A 49 -6.56 15.38 -11.78
N LYS A 50 -7.81 15.55 -11.37
CA LYS A 50 -9.03 15.07 -12.07
C LYS A 50 -9.01 13.56 -12.29
N HIS A 51 -8.52 12.83 -11.31
CA HIS A 51 -8.47 11.37 -11.32
C HIS A 51 -9.74 10.81 -10.64
N PHE A 52 -10.64 10.26 -11.46
CA PHE A 52 -11.94 9.73 -11.02
C PHE A 52 -12.17 8.33 -11.61
N PRO A 53 -11.48 7.31 -11.11
CA PRO A 53 -11.72 5.94 -11.56
C PRO A 53 -13.08 5.43 -11.08
N ASP A 54 -13.68 4.53 -11.86
CA ASP A 54 -14.89 3.81 -11.48
C ASP A 54 -14.62 2.41 -10.94
N ARG A 55 -13.43 1.86 -11.24
CA ARG A 55 -12.98 0.55 -10.77
C ARG A 55 -11.46 0.45 -10.69
N LEU A 56 -11.03 -0.51 -9.92
CA LEU A 56 -9.65 -1.01 -9.88
C LEU A 56 -9.58 -2.37 -10.57
N GLU A 57 -8.44 -2.66 -11.17
CA GLU A 57 -8.08 -4.01 -11.58
C GLU A 57 -6.79 -4.42 -10.87
N VAL A 58 -6.83 -5.58 -10.25
CA VAL A 58 -5.69 -6.21 -9.58
C VAL A 58 -5.44 -7.58 -10.19
N GLU A 59 -4.24 -8.07 -10.06
CA GLU A 59 -3.84 -9.36 -10.60
C GLU A 59 -3.56 -10.34 -9.46
N PHE A 60 -4.16 -11.52 -9.52
CA PHE A 60 -3.95 -12.60 -8.56
C PHE A 60 -3.24 -13.76 -9.23
N HIS A 61 -2.22 -14.28 -8.58
CA HIS A 61 -1.64 -15.56 -8.95
C HIS A 61 -2.64 -16.71 -8.70
N THR A 62 -2.64 -17.70 -9.57
CA THR A 62 -3.62 -18.80 -9.50
C THR A 62 -2.97 -20.17 -9.28
N ASP A 63 -1.64 -20.25 -9.28
CA ASP A 63 -0.91 -21.48 -9.04
C ASP A 63 0.38 -21.21 -8.25
N ALA A 64 0.47 -21.74 -7.02
CA ALA A 64 1.65 -21.60 -6.17
C ALA A 64 2.93 -22.26 -6.71
N ARG A 65 2.80 -23.14 -7.70
CA ARG A 65 3.93 -23.82 -8.35
C ARG A 65 4.36 -23.12 -9.64
N ASN A 66 3.46 -22.32 -10.21
CA ASN A 66 3.70 -21.58 -11.45
C ASN A 66 3.22 -20.13 -11.32
N MET A 67 4.10 -19.25 -10.85
CA MET A 67 3.78 -17.83 -10.67
C MET A 67 3.52 -17.05 -11.96
N ALA A 68 3.83 -17.61 -13.12
CA ALA A 68 3.40 -17.04 -14.39
C ALA A 68 1.89 -17.23 -14.66
N SER A 69 1.22 -18.05 -13.85
CA SER A 69 -0.22 -18.25 -13.92
C SER A 69 -0.94 -17.23 -13.05
N SER A 70 -1.64 -16.31 -13.68
CA SER A 70 -2.38 -15.23 -13.01
C SER A 70 -3.74 -14.97 -13.66
N THR A 71 -4.57 -14.21 -12.98
CA THR A 71 -5.85 -13.73 -13.49
C THR A 71 -6.16 -12.33 -12.99
N GLY A 72 -6.75 -11.51 -13.85
CA GLY A 72 -7.25 -10.20 -13.49
C GLY A 72 -8.52 -10.29 -12.63
N PHE A 73 -8.64 -9.39 -11.67
CA PHE A 73 -9.81 -9.25 -10.80
C PHE A 73 -10.24 -7.79 -10.76
N SER A 74 -11.51 -7.53 -11.11
CA SER A 74 -12.06 -6.19 -11.20
C SER A 74 -12.86 -5.84 -9.94
N ILE A 75 -12.54 -4.70 -9.33
CA ILE A 75 -13.15 -4.21 -8.09
C ILE A 75 -13.84 -2.88 -8.38
N PRO A 76 -15.18 -2.82 -8.44
CA PRO A 76 -15.91 -1.58 -8.61
C PRO A 76 -15.71 -0.67 -7.39
N LEU A 77 -15.53 0.63 -7.62
CA LEU A 77 -15.36 1.62 -6.56
C LEU A 77 -16.68 2.19 -6.05
N TYR A 78 -17.74 2.07 -6.84
CA TYR A 78 -19.05 2.64 -6.51
C TYR A 78 -20.17 1.65 -6.83
N ARG A 79 -21.24 1.69 -6.00
CA ARG A 79 -22.48 0.97 -6.23
C ARG A 79 -23.65 1.91 -5.94
N ASN A 80 -24.52 2.15 -6.92
CA ASN A 80 -25.66 3.07 -6.80
C ASN A 80 -25.22 4.49 -6.32
N GLY A 81 -24.10 5.00 -6.83
CA GLY A 81 -23.57 6.31 -6.49
C GLY A 81 -22.90 6.42 -5.11
N LYS A 82 -22.80 5.32 -4.36
CA LYS A 82 -22.12 5.26 -3.07
C LYS A 82 -20.74 4.61 -3.23
N SER A 83 -19.71 5.16 -2.56
CA SER A 83 -18.40 4.54 -2.50
C SER A 83 -18.48 3.19 -1.79
N LEU A 84 -17.74 2.21 -2.29
CA LEU A 84 -17.55 0.91 -1.67
C LEU A 84 -16.26 0.83 -0.85
N TRP A 85 -15.48 1.91 -0.86
CA TRP A 85 -14.22 2.03 -0.14
C TRP A 85 -14.36 3.01 1.02
N ARG A 86 -13.47 2.89 1.99
CA ARG A 86 -13.42 3.71 3.21
C ARG A 86 -12.13 4.50 3.25
N GLN A 87 -12.20 5.71 3.80
CA GLN A 87 -11.06 6.58 4.11
C GLN A 87 -11.18 7.11 5.53
N GLY A 88 -10.07 7.55 6.10
CA GLY A 88 -10.03 8.15 7.43
C GLY A 88 -9.89 9.68 7.38
N LEU A 89 -10.34 10.28 8.48
CA LEU A 89 -10.10 11.69 8.81
C LEU A 89 -9.49 11.73 10.20
N ASP A 90 -8.57 12.64 10.43
CA ASP A 90 -8.08 12.96 11.76
C ASP A 90 -8.11 14.47 12.02
N THR A 91 -7.52 14.92 13.12
CA THR A 91 -7.49 16.35 13.49
C THR A 91 -6.69 17.21 12.52
N ALA A 92 -5.81 16.63 11.71
CA ALA A 92 -5.02 17.33 10.69
C ALA A 92 -5.71 17.35 9.32
N GLY A 93 -6.72 16.51 9.09
CA GLY A 93 -7.47 16.46 7.85
C GLY A 93 -7.66 15.05 7.29
N GLU A 94 -7.66 14.94 5.95
CA GLU A 94 -7.82 13.67 5.25
C GLU A 94 -6.54 12.84 5.36
N ILE A 95 -6.72 11.56 5.71
CA ILE A 95 -5.64 10.56 5.71
C ILE A 95 -5.56 9.95 4.31
N ASP A 96 -4.38 10.00 3.68
CA ASP A 96 -4.20 9.45 2.33
C ASP A 96 -4.01 7.92 2.34
N VAL A 97 -4.92 7.23 3.04
CA VAL A 97 -5.06 5.78 3.04
C VAL A 97 -6.52 5.43 2.78
N ALA A 98 -6.76 4.48 1.91
CA ALA A 98 -8.06 3.93 1.63
C ALA A 98 -8.05 2.41 1.65
N VAL A 99 -9.18 1.83 2.07
CA VAL A 99 -9.40 0.39 2.06
C VAL A 99 -10.69 0.06 1.31
N ILE A 100 -10.68 -1.03 0.57
CA ILE A 100 -11.87 -1.61 -0.04
C ILE A 100 -11.95 -3.09 0.29
N GLU A 101 -13.11 -3.53 0.78
CA GLU A 101 -13.32 -4.94 1.09
C GLU A 101 -13.46 -5.75 -0.20
N ILE A 102 -12.78 -6.89 -0.24
CA ILE A 102 -12.86 -7.84 -1.34
C ILE A 102 -13.78 -8.98 -0.90
N GLU A 103 -14.86 -9.17 -1.63
CA GLU A 103 -15.78 -10.29 -1.40
C GLU A 103 -15.05 -11.62 -1.66
N ARG A 104 -14.69 -12.35 -0.61
CA ARG A 104 -13.95 -13.62 -0.71
C ARG A 104 -14.57 -14.64 -1.67
N PRO A 105 -15.91 -14.81 -1.74
CA PRO A 105 -16.51 -15.73 -2.71
C PRO A 105 -16.29 -15.37 -4.18
N ALA A 106 -15.99 -14.10 -4.47
CA ALA A 106 -15.69 -13.62 -5.82
C ALA A 106 -14.22 -13.86 -6.23
N LEU A 107 -13.34 -14.14 -5.28
CA LEU A 107 -11.93 -14.41 -5.56
C LEU A 107 -11.75 -15.72 -6.33
N PRO A 108 -10.68 -15.83 -7.13
CA PRO A 108 -10.28 -17.10 -7.72
C PRO A 108 -10.08 -18.16 -6.63
N LYS A 109 -10.72 -19.31 -6.74
CA LYS A 109 -10.62 -20.40 -5.75
C LYS A 109 -9.18 -20.86 -5.49
N THR A 110 -8.32 -20.69 -6.47
CA THR A 110 -6.90 -21.06 -6.44
C THR A 110 -6.01 -19.83 -6.22
N GLY A 111 -6.57 -18.71 -5.79
CA GLY A 111 -5.83 -17.47 -5.59
C GLY A 111 -4.68 -17.62 -4.59
N VAL A 112 -3.49 -17.20 -5.00
CA VAL A 112 -2.26 -17.25 -4.20
C VAL A 112 -1.87 -15.84 -3.83
N PHE A 113 -2.02 -15.48 -2.56
CA PHE A 113 -1.61 -14.19 -2.01
C PHE A 113 -1.27 -14.35 -0.52
N ARG A 114 -0.72 -13.29 0.07
CA ARG A 114 -0.55 -13.13 1.52
C ARG A 114 -1.22 -11.83 1.95
N ALA A 115 -1.67 -11.79 3.18
CA ALA A 115 -2.27 -10.59 3.77
C ALA A 115 -1.59 -10.26 5.09
N PHE A 116 -1.34 -8.98 5.33
CA PHE A 116 -1.03 -8.51 6.66
C PHE A 116 -2.29 -8.63 7.54
N THR A 117 -2.09 -8.75 8.83
CA THR A 117 -3.16 -8.84 9.84
C THR A 117 -2.87 -7.85 10.96
N PRO A 118 -3.78 -7.62 11.92
CA PRO A 118 -3.49 -6.80 13.09
C PRO A 118 -2.21 -7.20 13.86
N HIS A 119 -1.81 -8.48 13.83
CA HIS A 119 -0.57 -8.94 14.45
C HIS A 119 0.70 -8.40 13.79
N HIS A 120 0.62 -7.97 12.53
CA HIS A 120 1.73 -7.35 11.80
C HIS A 120 1.88 -5.85 12.10
N LEU A 121 0.95 -5.24 12.83
CA LEU A 121 1.04 -3.84 13.23
C LEU A 121 1.88 -3.71 14.49
N LEU A 122 2.57 -2.58 14.63
CA LEU A 122 3.37 -2.32 15.83
C LEU A 122 2.47 -2.07 17.02
N GLY A 123 2.69 -2.83 18.09
CA GLY A 123 2.04 -2.58 19.39
C GLY A 123 2.63 -1.36 20.12
N ARG A 124 3.87 -0.95 19.79
CA ARG A 124 4.59 0.16 20.43
C ARG A 124 5.43 0.90 19.41
N LEU A 125 5.26 2.21 19.34
CA LEU A 125 5.99 3.08 18.38
C LEU A 125 7.45 3.33 18.78
N ASP A 126 7.81 3.14 20.03
CA ASP A 126 9.17 3.34 20.57
C ASP A 126 10.17 2.24 20.19
N GLN A 127 9.73 1.22 19.45
CA GLN A 127 10.59 0.16 18.94
C GLN A 127 11.27 0.49 17.60
N VAL A 128 10.92 1.63 17.00
CA VAL A 128 11.43 2.04 15.69
C VAL A 128 12.25 3.32 15.84
N GLU A 129 13.53 3.22 15.54
CA GLU A 129 14.50 4.33 15.63
C GLU A 129 14.71 4.99 14.27
N VAL A 130 15.13 6.26 14.29
CA VAL A 130 15.60 6.95 13.09
C VAL A 130 16.80 6.20 12.51
N GLY A 131 16.80 6.03 11.18
CA GLY A 131 17.83 5.24 10.49
C GLY A 131 17.54 3.74 10.44
N SER A 132 16.45 3.25 11.09
CA SER A 132 16.03 1.84 10.95
C SER A 132 15.79 1.49 9.49
N SER A 133 16.30 0.32 9.08
CA SER A 133 16.15 -0.20 7.72
C SER A 133 14.72 -0.64 7.45
N LEU A 134 14.22 -0.23 6.28
CA LEU A 134 12.89 -0.52 5.77
C LEU A 134 12.95 -1.13 4.39
N LEU A 135 11.87 -1.80 4.01
CA LEU A 135 11.56 -2.14 2.64
C LEU A 135 10.24 -1.49 2.21
N ILE A 136 10.22 -0.97 0.98
CA ILE A 136 9.01 -0.48 0.30
C ILE A 136 8.74 -1.45 -0.84
N VAL A 137 7.58 -2.10 -0.83
CA VAL A 137 7.23 -3.18 -1.76
C VAL A 137 6.10 -2.75 -2.66
N GLY A 138 6.37 -2.63 -3.96
CA GLY A 138 5.35 -2.12 -4.88
C GLY A 138 5.76 -2.15 -6.34
N PHE A 139 5.05 -1.35 -7.14
CA PHE A 139 5.08 -1.34 -8.61
C PHE A 139 5.41 0.06 -9.15
N PRO A 140 6.64 0.57 -8.93
CA PRO A 140 7.03 1.90 -9.38
C PRO A 140 6.90 2.03 -10.90
N LEU A 141 6.19 3.05 -11.39
CA LEU A 141 5.86 3.26 -12.81
C LEU A 141 5.14 2.06 -13.46
N GLY A 142 4.51 1.20 -12.68
CA GLY A 142 3.98 -0.08 -13.14
C GLY A 142 5.05 -1.12 -13.46
N PHE A 143 6.34 -0.82 -13.19
CA PHE A 143 7.45 -1.75 -13.42
C PHE A 143 7.37 -2.93 -12.44
N HIS A 144 7.49 -4.13 -12.98
CA HIS A 144 7.42 -5.39 -12.25
C HIS A 144 8.06 -6.51 -13.08
N ASP A 145 8.24 -7.67 -12.51
CA ASP A 145 8.54 -8.88 -13.29
C ASP A 145 7.30 -9.27 -14.10
N THR A 146 7.31 -9.00 -15.40
CA THR A 146 6.16 -9.21 -16.29
C THR A 146 5.86 -10.69 -16.55
N LEU A 147 6.81 -11.58 -16.29
CA LEU A 147 6.59 -13.03 -16.43
C LEU A 147 5.88 -13.62 -15.19
N HIS A 148 6.28 -13.20 -14.01
CA HIS A 148 5.75 -13.71 -12.75
C HIS A 148 4.85 -12.71 -12.02
N HIS A 149 4.58 -11.55 -12.61
CA HIS A 149 3.72 -10.48 -12.05
C HIS A 149 4.14 -10.01 -10.64
N MET A 150 5.44 -10.12 -10.32
CA MET A 150 5.96 -9.81 -8.99
C MET A 150 6.36 -8.35 -8.83
N PRO A 151 6.14 -7.74 -7.64
CA PRO A 151 6.58 -6.40 -7.32
C PRO A 151 8.11 -6.30 -7.26
N VAL A 152 8.59 -5.07 -7.20
CA VAL A 152 9.97 -4.79 -6.82
C VAL A 152 10.05 -4.29 -5.38
N VAL A 153 11.18 -4.52 -4.77
CA VAL A 153 11.47 -4.09 -3.40
C VAL A 153 12.52 -2.99 -3.42
N ARG A 154 12.26 -1.91 -2.68
CA ARG A 154 13.19 -0.79 -2.48
C ARG A 154 13.63 -0.74 -1.04
N HIS A 155 14.92 -0.60 -0.82
CA HIS A 155 15.47 -0.29 0.50
C HIS A 155 15.24 1.18 0.82
N ALA A 156 14.87 1.46 2.06
CA ALA A 156 14.68 2.80 2.61
C ALA A 156 15.09 2.80 4.09
N VAL A 157 15.12 3.98 4.71
CA VAL A 157 15.30 4.13 6.15
C VAL A 157 14.25 5.07 6.73
N ILE A 158 13.99 4.97 8.03
CA ILE A 158 13.21 5.95 8.78
C ILE A 158 13.97 7.28 8.82
N ALA A 159 13.37 8.35 8.29
CA ALA A 159 13.98 9.66 8.15
C ALA A 159 13.41 10.74 9.09
N SER A 160 12.45 10.37 9.96
CA SER A 160 11.89 11.26 11.01
C SER A 160 11.66 10.48 12.30
N SER A 161 11.38 11.16 13.40
CA SER A 161 10.99 10.47 14.65
C SER A 161 9.71 9.66 14.43
N PHE A 162 9.78 8.33 14.57
CA PHE A 162 8.64 7.45 14.31
C PHE A 162 7.51 7.62 15.34
N GLY A 163 7.83 7.94 16.58
CA GLY A 163 6.85 8.17 17.63
C GLY A 163 6.17 9.54 17.60
N MET A 164 6.55 10.42 16.65
CA MET A 164 6.02 11.78 16.53
C MET A 164 5.42 12.00 15.14
N ARG A 165 4.18 12.46 15.08
CA ARG A 165 3.51 12.84 13.84
C ARG A 165 4.29 13.98 13.16
N PHE A 166 4.78 13.73 11.94
CA PHE A 166 5.56 14.74 11.23
C PHE A 166 4.67 15.92 10.84
N GLN A 167 5.03 17.13 11.26
CA GLN A 167 4.22 18.35 11.07
C GLN A 167 2.78 18.28 11.63
N GLY A 168 2.51 17.37 12.57
CA GLY A 168 1.18 17.12 13.12
C GLY A 168 0.32 16.16 12.31
N GLU A 169 0.77 15.76 11.12
CA GLU A 169 0.10 14.83 10.21
C GLU A 169 0.33 13.36 10.60
N GLY A 170 -0.62 12.48 10.25
CA GLY A 170 -0.59 11.05 10.59
C GLY A 170 0.41 10.21 9.78
N TYR A 171 1.58 10.79 9.42
CA TYR A 171 2.62 10.09 8.69
C TYR A 171 4.02 10.31 9.29
N PHE A 172 4.95 9.49 8.88
CA PHE A 172 6.39 9.60 9.12
C PHE A 172 7.14 9.69 7.79
N LEU A 173 8.40 10.11 7.85
CA LEU A 173 9.23 10.22 6.67
C LEU A 173 10.11 8.99 6.47
N THR A 174 10.27 8.62 5.22
CA THR A 174 11.26 7.64 4.77
C THR A 174 12.23 8.28 3.79
N ASP A 175 13.51 7.95 3.89
CA ASP A 175 14.52 8.22 2.87
C ASP A 175 14.66 6.97 2.01
N GLY A 176 14.23 7.07 0.77
CA GLY A 176 14.25 5.98 -0.19
C GLY A 176 13.87 6.45 -1.58
N ARG A 177 14.49 5.87 -2.59
CA ARG A 177 14.19 6.23 -3.97
C ARG A 177 12.87 5.59 -4.42
N THR A 178 11.80 6.37 -4.45
CA THR A 178 10.48 5.96 -4.94
C THR A 178 10.12 6.68 -6.24
N HIS A 179 9.07 6.23 -6.90
CA HIS A 179 8.58 6.77 -8.16
C HIS A 179 7.05 6.78 -8.15
N ARG A 180 6.43 7.46 -9.12
CA ARG A 180 4.99 7.31 -9.39
C ARG A 180 4.62 5.83 -9.50
N GLY A 181 3.44 5.46 -9.06
CA GLY A 181 3.00 4.07 -9.01
C GLY A 181 3.39 3.33 -7.72
N THR A 182 4.25 3.90 -6.85
CA THR A 182 4.55 3.35 -5.53
C THR A 182 3.46 3.68 -4.49
N SER A 183 2.56 4.62 -4.80
CA SER A 183 1.44 5.00 -3.93
C SER A 183 0.64 3.76 -3.50
N GLY A 184 0.40 3.61 -2.19
CA GLY A 184 -0.24 2.44 -1.59
C GLY A 184 0.70 1.27 -1.28
N ALA A 185 2.00 1.37 -1.58
CA ALA A 185 2.96 0.33 -1.29
C ALA A 185 3.15 0.10 0.22
N ALA A 186 3.34 -1.16 0.61
CA ALA A 186 3.67 -1.53 1.97
C ALA A 186 5.06 -1.00 2.37
N VAL A 187 5.14 -0.32 3.51
CA VAL A 187 6.39 0.06 4.17
C VAL A 187 6.59 -0.86 5.36
N VAL A 188 7.59 -1.73 5.27
CA VAL A 188 7.78 -2.82 6.23
C VAL A 188 9.17 -2.85 6.83
N MET A 189 9.25 -3.38 8.05
CA MET A 189 10.49 -3.70 8.75
C MET A 189 10.52 -5.19 9.07
N ARG A 190 11.70 -5.80 9.07
CA ARG A 190 11.82 -7.19 9.49
C ARG A 190 11.35 -7.34 10.93
N ALA A 191 10.48 -8.31 11.18
CA ALA A 191 10.02 -8.61 12.53
C ALA A 191 11.17 -9.13 13.40
N PRO A 192 11.16 -8.86 14.71
CA PRO A 192 12.13 -9.42 15.64
C PRO A 192 12.19 -10.96 15.55
N ALA A 193 13.36 -11.53 15.82
CA ALA A 193 13.52 -12.97 15.84
C ALA A 193 12.58 -13.59 16.90
N GLY A 194 11.86 -14.65 16.52
CA GLY A 194 10.93 -15.33 17.42
C GLY A 194 9.48 -14.85 17.36
N SER A 195 9.14 -13.92 16.47
CA SER A 195 7.73 -13.50 16.22
C SER A 195 6.96 -14.61 15.50
N THR A 196 6.52 -15.62 16.24
CA THR A 196 5.82 -16.80 15.67
C THR A 196 4.39 -16.49 15.22
N GLU A 197 3.78 -15.43 15.74
CA GLU A 197 2.41 -14.99 15.45
C GLU A 197 2.21 -14.52 13.99
N LEU A 198 3.31 -14.17 13.31
CA LEU A 198 3.31 -13.64 11.95
C LEU A 198 3.31 -14.72 10.86
N GLY A 199 3.36 -15.99 11.25
CA GLY A 199 3.36 -17.11 10.31
C GLY A 199 4.52 -17.06 9.31
N ASP A 200 4.19 -17.19 8.02
CA ASP A 200 5.16 -17.16 6.93
C ASP A 200 5.43 -15.73 6.38
N LEU A 201 4.85 -14.68 7.01
CA LEU A 201 5.05 -13.27 6.64
C LEU A 201 5.78 -12.50 7.77
N PRO A 202 7.07 -12.76 8.03
CA PRO A 202 7.79 -12.25 9.20
C PRO A 202 8.20 -10.77 9.03
N TRP A 203 7.22 -9.90 8.80
CA TRP A 203 7.37 -8.48 8.54
C TRP A 203 6.37 -7.66 9.33
N MET A 204 6.82 -6.61 10.01
CA MET A 204 5.96 -5.62 10.63
C MET A 204 5.57 -4.57 9.57
N LEU A 205 4.28 -4.30 9.44
CA LEU A 205 3.75 -3.26 8.58
C LEU A 205 3.76 -1.94 9.35
N LEU A 206 4.66 -1.04 8.97
CA LEU A 206 4.83 0.26 9.63
C LEU A 206 3.93 1.34 9.03
N GLY A 207 3.75 1.30 7.71
CA GLY A 207 2.99 2.33 7.01
C GLY A 207 2.61 1.97 5.59
N ILE A 208 1.83 2.86 5.01
CA ILE A 208 1.41 2.87 3.61
C ILE A 208 2.10 4.05 2.92
N HIS A 209 2.94 3.77 1.93
CA HIS A 209 3.62 4.81 1.16
C HIS A 209 2.60 5.62 0.37
N SER A 210 2.69 6.93 0.45
CA SER A 210 1.76 7.84 -0.23
C SER A 210 2.45 8.63 -1.33
N ALA A 211 3.27 9.59 -0.96
CA ALA A 211 3.83 10.54 -1.90
C ALA A 211 5.31 10.83 -1.61
N ARG A 212 6.00 11.35 -2.62
CA ARG A 212 7.28 12.03 -2.44
C ARG A 212 7.03 13.44 -1.95
N LEU A 213 7.91 13.92 -1.09
CA LEU A 213 7.94 15.34 -0.73
C LEU A 213 8.75 16.09 -1.79
N ASP A 214 8.06 16.89 -2.56
CA ASP A 214 8.67 17.82 -3.49
C ASP A 214 8.72 19.22 -2.85
N VAL A 215 9.85 19.92 -2.94
CA VAL A 215 9.97 21.30 -2.45
C VAL A 215 9.34 22.24 -3.47
N GLY A 216 8.02 22.29 -3.51
CA GLY A 216 7.20 22.99 -4.48
C GLY A 216 7.19 24.52 -4.40
N THR A 217 8.27 25.21 -4.00
CA THR A 217 8.25 26.68 -3.85
C THR A 217 9.39 27.44 -4.53
N ARG A 218 10.31 26.75 -5.19
CA ARG A 218 11.44 27.44 -5.86
C ARG A 218 11.69 26.81 -7.23
N ASP A 219 11.38 27.57 -8.25
CA ASP A 219 11.76 27.33 -9.64
C ASP A 219 11.36 25.95 -10.22
N LEU A 220 10.24 25.92 -10.93
CA LEU A 220 9.69 24.75 -11.65
C LEU A 220 10.68 24.06 -12.64
N LYS A 221 11.87 24.63 -12.82
CA LYS A 221 12.94 24.05 -13.64
C LYS A 221 14.00 23.30 -12.84
N LEU A 222 14.02 23.45 -11.52
CA LEU A 222 14.96 22.82 -10.60
C LEU A 222 14.20 22.16 -9.45
N ASP A 223 13.22 21.31 -9.77
CA ASP A 223 12.50 20.50 -8.78
C ASP A 223 13.46 19.42 -8.28
N GLU A 224 14.35 19.80 -7.36
CA GLU A 224 15.19 18.87 -6.64
C GLU A 224 14.29 18.07 -5.70
N ALA A 225 13.94 16.85 -6.13
CA ALA A 225 13.28 15.91 -5.26
C ALA A 225 14.14 15.73 -4.00
N LEU A 226 13.58 16.03 -2.82
CA LEU A 226 14.27 15.86 -1.53
C LEU A 226 14.74 14.41 -1.29
N GLY A 227 14.23 13.45 -2.08
CA GLY A 227 14.45 12.03 -1.84
C GLY A 227 13.66 11.49 -0.65
N LEU A 228 12.92 12.37 0.06
CA LEU A 228 12.07 12.00 1.17
C LEU A 228 10.66 11.66 0.71
N ASN A 229 10.02 10.77 1.45
CA ASN A 229 8.67 10.30 1.14
C ASN A 229 7.83 10.25 2.41
N CYS A 230 6.51 10.43 2.24
CA CYS A 230 5.52 10.24 3.30
C CYS A 230 5.04 8.79 3.32
N ALA A 231 4.99 8.21 4.52
CA ALA A 231 4.33 6.95 4.78
C ALA A 231 3.34 7.13 5.94
N TRP A 232 2.06 6.90 5.68
CA TRP A 232 1.01 6.98 6.69
C TRP A 232 1.10 5.79 7.63
N TYR A 233 0.94 6.03 8.94
CA TYR A 233 0.99 4.96 9.93
C TYR A 233 -0.05 3.87 9.64
N ALA A 234 0.38 2.62 9.71
CA ALA A 234 -0.47 1.48 9.37
C ALA A 234 -1.54 1.16 10.41
N ASP A 235 -1.45 1.70 11.63
CA ASP A 235 -2.46 1.52 12.68
C ASP A 235 -3.84 2.06 12.30
N ILE A 236 -3.92 3.02 11.35
CA ILE A 236 -5.18 3.49 10.77
C ILE A 236 -6.02 2.35 10.18
N LEU A 237 -5.39 1.26 9.77
CA LEU A 237 -6.10 0.10 9.24
C LEU A 237 -7.03 -0.53 10.26
N LEU A 238 -6.72 -0.42 11.56
CA LEU A 238 -7.63 -0.90 12.62
C LEU A 238 -8.96 -0.13 12.60
N THR A 239 -8.92 1.17 12.33
CA THR A 239 -10.13 1.99 12.21
C THR A 239 -10.86 1.75 10.88
N LEU A 240 -10.11 1.68 9.78
CA LEU A 240 -10.71 1.57 8.45
C LEU A 240 -11.31 0.18 8.15
N THR A 241 -10.87 -0.85 8.85
CA THR A 241 -11.37 -2.23 8.70
C THR A 241 -12.32 -2.67 9.81
N GLU A 242 -12.70 -1.75 10.69
CA GLU A 242 -13.73 -1.97 11.71
C GLU A 242 -15.12 -2.16 11.07
N ASP A 243 -16.02 -2.86 11.75
CA ASP A 243 -17.40 -3.14 11.25
C ASP A 243 -18.27 -1.88 11.13
#